data_a8b698fb6d5bb712162471f1d3ce8a2e
#
_entry.id   a8b698fb6d5bb712162471f1d3ce8a2e
#
_cell.length_a   1.000
_cell.length_b   1.000
_cell.length_c   1.000
_cell.angle_alpha   90.00
_cell.angle_beta   90.00
_cell.angle_gamma   90.00
#
_symmetry.space_group_name_H-M   'P 1'
#
loop_
_entity.id
_entity.type
_entity.pdbx_description
1 polymer ?
#
loop_
_entity_poly.entity_id
_entity_poly.type
_entity_poly.pdbx_seq_one_letter_code
_entity_poly.pdbx_strand_id
1 'polypeptide(L)'
;AELTARKSQYTYYREKLLTFDENQVEWKMLGEIGEVRMCKRIFKEQTTDVGEIPFYKIGTFGKEPNAYISRELFNEYKSKYNYPAIGEVLISASGTIGRSVIFDGSDAYFQDSNIVWIENNESQVLNKYLFYVYQIAKWEIAEGGTIQRLYNDNLKKTRIPIPYPNNPKKSLEEQERIVSILDKFDTLTTSITEGLPKEIELRKK
;
A
#
# COMPACT_ATOMS: atom_id res chain seq x y z
N ALA A 1 0.03 -17.18 21.85
CA ALA A 1 1.47 -17.04 22.06
C ALA A 1 2.27 -17.20 20.75
N GLU A 2 2.13 -18.31 20.03
CA GLU A 2 2.93 -18.58 18.80
C GLU A 2 2.67 -17.57 17.67
N LEU A 3 1.42 -17.25 17.35
CA LEU A 3 1.08 -16.25 16.33
C LEU A 3 1.66 -14.87 16.67
N THR A 4 1.63 -14.49 17.94
CA THR A 4 2.22 -13.22 18.40
C THR A 4 3.73 -13.22 18.21
N ALA A 5 4.41 -14.32 18.57
CA ALA A 5 5.84 -14.46 18.37
C ALA A 5 6.23 -14.39 16.88
N ARG A 6 5.45 -15.03 15.99
CA ARG A 6 5.68 -14.99 14.55
C ARG A 6 5.47 -13.58 13.96
N LYS A 7 4.44 -12.85 14.41
CA LYS A 7 4.24 -11.46 14.02
C LYS A 7 5.39 -10.55 14.47
N SER A 8 5.91 -10.74 15.69
CA SER A 8 7.08 -10.01 16.18
C SER A 8 8.33 -10.35 15.36
N GLN A 9 8.53 -11.62 15.03
CA GLN A 9 9.61 -12.08 14.16
C GLN A 9 9.52 -11.47 12.76
N TYR A 10 8.32 -11.43 12.16
CA TYR A 10 8.08 -10.78 10.88
C TYR A 10 8.45 -9.29 10.92
N THR A 11 7.99 -8.56 11.94
CA THR A 11 8.32 -7.13 12.11
C THR A 11 9.83 -6.93 12.19
N TYR A 12 10.53 -7.71 13.00
CA TYR A 12 11.98 -7.65 13.13
C TYR A 12 12.70 -7.89 11.79
N TYR A 13 12.33 -8.94 11.04
CA TYR A 13 12.97 -9.24 9.76
C TYR A 13 12.65 -8.20 8.70
N ARG A 14 11.43 -7.67 8.67
CA ARG A 14 11.05 -6.59 7.76
C ARG A 14 11.92 -5.35 8.00
N GLU A 15 12.03 -4.90 9.23
CA GLU A 15 12.88 -3.76 9.57
C GLU A 15 14.34 -4.02 9.21
N LYS A 16 14.85 -5.21 9.53
CA LYS A 16 16.24 -5.59 9.23
C LYS A 16 16.53 -5.64 7.74
N LEU A 17 15.62 -6.19 6.93
CA LEU A 17 15.78 -6.30 5.47
C LEU A 17 15.64 -4.96 4.74
N LEU A 18 14.92 -4.01 5.34
CA LEU A 18 14.72 -2.66 4.80
C LEU A 18 15.66 -1.62 5.42
N THR A 19 16.62 -2.05 6.25
CA THR A 19 17.69 -1.21 6.78
C THR A 19 18.98 -1.54 6.03
N PHE A 20 19.60 -0.53 5.47
CA PHE A 20 20.80 -0.65 4.65
C PHE A 20 21.97 0.13 5.27
N ASP A 21 23.18 -0.29 4.95
CA ASP A 21 24.38 0.51 5.23
C ASP A 21 24.36 1.79 4.37
N GLU A 22 24.77 2.91 4.93
CA GLU A 22 24.72 4.24 4.27
C GLU A 22 25.42 4.25 2.90
N ASN A 23 26.46 3.46 2.72
CA ASN A 23 27.23 3.38 1.46
C ASN A 23 26.55 2.50 0.38
N GLN A 24 25.48 1.78 0.74
CA GLN A 24 24.79 0.84 -0.15
C GLN A 24 23.37 1.30 -0.53
N VAL A 25 22.96 2.47 -0.08
CA VAL A 25 21.62 2.99 -0.26
C VAL A 25 21.63 4.45 -0.68
N GLU A 26 20.69 4.82 -1.53
CA GLU A 26 20.31 6.20 -1.81
C GLU A 26 18.89 6.43 -1.28
N TRP A 27 18.69 7.53 -0.59
CA TRP A 27 17.36 7.93 -0.11
C TRP A 27 16.71 8.84 -1.14
N LYS A 28 15.77 8.31 -1.92
CA LYS A 28 14.98 9.07 -2.91
C LYS A 28 13.65 9.51 -2.34
N MET A 29 13.21 10.70 -2.75
CA MET A 29 11.85 11.16 -2.47
C MET A 29 10.84 10.43 -3.37
N LEU A 30 9.64 10.14 -2.83
CA LEU A 30 8.59 9.50 -3.63
C LEU A 30 8.20 10.32 -4.87
N GLY A 31 8.29 11.66 -4.79
CA GLY A 31 8.08 12.53 -5.94
C GLY A 31 9.11 12.41 -7.08
N GLU A 32 10.26 11.77 -6.82
CA GLU A 32 11.26 11.44 -7.85
C GLU A 32 10.97 10.10 -8.52
N ILE A 33 10.12 9.25 -7.89
CA ILE A 33 9.70 7.96 -8.41
C ILE A 33 8.48 8.10 -9.33
N GLY A 34 7.53 8.94 -8.95
CA GLY A 34 6.31 9.15 -9.73
C GLY A 34 5.40 10.23 -9.18
N GLU A 35 4.34 10.49 -9.91
CA GLU A 35 3.34 11.49 -9.55
C GLU A 35 2.31 10.93 -8.56
N VAL A 36 1.88 11.76 -7.62
CA VAL A 36 0.75 11.43 -6.73
C VAL A 36 -0.54 11.44 -7.53
N ARG A 37 -1.25 10.34 -7.51
CA ARG A 37 -2.56 10.16 -8.16
C ARG A 37 -3.63 9.86 -7.15
N MET A 38 -4.87 10.16 -7.51
CA MET A 38 -6.08 9.82 -6.78
C MET A 38 -7.25 9.71 -7.75
N CYS A 39 -8.29 8.97 -7.36
CA CYS A 39 -9.51 8.88 -8.13
C CYS A 39 -10.29 10.21 -8.16
N LYS A 40 -11.18 10.38 -9.11
CA LYS A 40 -12.15 11.48 -9.15
C LYS A 40 -13.12 11.35 -7.98
N ARG A 41 -13.47 12.48 -7.38
CA ARG A 41 -14.41 12.55 -6.24
C ARG A 41 -15.76 11.92 -6.58
N ILE A 42 -16.22 11.07 -5.67
CA ILE A 42 -17.59 10.57 -5.61
C ILE A 42 -18.34 11.33 -4.51
N PHE A 43 -19.50 11.87 -4.83
CA PHE A 43 -20.36 12.54 -3.88
C PHE A 43 -21.29 11.55 -3.17
N LYS A 44 -21.79 11.93 -2.02
CA LYS A 44 -22.65 11.05 -1.19
C LYS A 44 -23.88 10.55 -1.95
N GLU A 45 -24.47 11.43 -2.76
CA GLU A 45 -25.67 11.16 -3.55
C GLU A 45 -25.44 10.14 -4.69
N GLN A 46 -24.18 9.88 -5.02
CA GLN A 46 -23.75 8.89 -6.04
C GLN A 46 -23.45 7.52 -5.40
N THR A 47 -23.62 7.38 -4.08
CA THR A 47 -23.32 6.14 -3.35
C THR A 47 -24.60 5.50 -2.81
N THR A 48 -24.58 4.17 -2.70
CA THR A 48 -25.64 3.36 -2.08
C THR A 48 -25.01 2.43 -1.04
N ASP A 49 -25.82 1.91 -0.12
CA ASP A 49 -25.35 0.95 0.90
C ASP A 49 -25.20 -0.47 0.36
N VAL A 50 -25.78 -0.74 -0.81
CA VAL A 50 -25.71 -2.02 -1.52
C VAL A 50 -25.55 -1.72 -3.02
N GLY A 51 -24.69 -2.45 -3.71
CA GLY A 51 -24.47 -2.22 -5.14
C GLY A 51 -23.42 -3.17 -5.73
N GLU A 52 -23.07 -2.93 -6.99
CA GLU A 52 -22.14 -3.81 -7.71
C GLU A 52 -20.69 -3.45 -7.49
N ILE A 53 -20.36 -2.15 -7.46
CA ILE A 53 -18.97 -1.70 -7.41
C ILE A 53 -18.66 -1.17 -6.01
N PRO A 54 -17.80 -1.84 -5.23
CA PRO A 54 -17.36 -1.34 -3.95
C PRO A 54 -16.74 0.06 -4.03
N PHE A 55 -17.17 0.96 -3.16
CA PHE A 55 -16.56 2.27 -2.96
C PHE A 55 -15.87 2.32 -1.60
N TYR A 56 -14.55 2.24 -1.63
CA TYR A 56 -13.74 2.28 -0.42
C TYR A 56 -13.52 3.70 0.07
N LYS A 57 -14.09 4.01 1.24
CA LYS A 57 -13.79 5.21 2.01
C LYS A 57 -12.59 4.93 2.93
N ILE A 58 -12.01 5.97 3.52
CA ILE A 58 -10.86 5.80 4.41
C ILE A 58 -11.13 4.86 5.59
N GLY A 59 -12.35 4.81 6.11
CA GLY A 59 -12.75 3.92 7.21
C GLY A 59 -12.82 2.45 6.82
N THR A 60 -13.08 2.14 5.56
CA THR A 60 -13.22 0.78 5.02
C THR A 60 -12.04 0.35 4.16
N PHE A 61 -11.06 1.23 3.94
CA PHE A 61 -9.88 0.91 3.13
C PHE A 61 -9.10 -0.28 3.70
N GLY A 62 -8.91 -1.33 2.89
CA GLY A 62 -8.31 -2.60 3.30
C GLY A 62 -9.18 -3.47 4.21
N LYS A 63 -10.52 -3.25 4.18
CA LYS A 63 -11.53 -4.00 4.92
C LYS A 63 -12.75 -4.23 4.01
N GLU A 64 -13.82 -4.80 4.57
CA GLU A 64 -15.10 -4.92 3.87
C GLU A 64 -15.70 -3.55 3.53
N PRO A 65 -16.19 -3.35 2.30
CA PRO A 65 -16.84 -2.12 1.88
C PRO A 65 -18.21 -1.95 2.54
N ASN A 66 -18.61 -0.68 2.75
CA ASN A 66 -19.94 -0.32 3.24
C ASN A 66 -20.62 0.75 2.38
N ALA A 67 -20.11 0.98 1.20
CA ALA A 67 -20.69 1.86 0.20
C ALA A 67 -20.35 1.33 -1.20
N TYR A 68 -21.22 1.65 -2.15
CA TYR A 68 -21.13 1.17 -3.51
C TYR A 68 -21.48 2.29 -4.50
N ILE A 69 -21.02 2.17 -5.73
CA ILE A 69 -21.42 3.02 -6.85
C ILE A 69 -21.99 2.17 -8.00
N SER A 70 -22.70 2.81 -8.93
CA SER A 70 -23.24 2.10 -10.09
C SER A 70 -22.12 1.69 -11.05
N ARG A 71 -22.36 0.66 -11.84
CA ARG A 71 -21.48 0.19 -12.92
C ARG A 71 -21.23 1.28 -13.96
N GLU A 72 -22.27 2.04 -14.32
CA GLU A 72 -22.20 3.11 -15.29
C GLU A 72 -21.23 4.21 -14.84
N LEU A 73 -21.39 4.67 -13.59
CA LEU A 73 -20.52 5.70 -13.01
C LEU A 73 -19.07 5.22 -12.90
N PHE A 74 -18.88 3.96 -12.49
CA PHE A 74 -17.55 3.34 -12.45
C PHE A 74 -16.88 3.34 -13.81
N ASN A 75 -17.57 2.83 -14.85
CA ASN A 75 -17.03 2.76 -16.21
C ASN A 75 -16.72 4.15 -16.76
N GLU A 76 -17.62 5.11 -16.55
CA GLU A 76 -17.42 6.50 -16.94
C GLU A 76 -16.15 7.08 -16.28
N TYR A 77 -16.03 6.97 -14.95
CA TYR A 77 -14.93 7.59 -14.20
C TYR A 77 -13.60 6.90 -14.45
N LYS A 78 -13.59 5.56 -14.53
CA LYS A 78 -12.40 4.78 -14.87
C LYS A 78 -11.83 5.13 -16.24
N SER A 79 -12.70 5.45 -17.22
CA SER A 79 -12.27 5.81 -18.57
C SER A 79 -11.80 7.26 -18.72
N LYS A 80 -12.27 8.18 -17.86
CA LYS A 80 -12.04 9.63 -18.01
C LYS A 80 -11.01 10.20 -17.03
N TYR A 81 -10.77 9.55 -15.92
CA TYR A 81 -9.97 10.08 -14.80
C TYR A 81 -8.90 9.09 -14.37
N ASN A 82 -8.01 9.55 -13.48
CA ASN A 82 -7.01 8.68 -12.89
C ASN A 82 -7.65 7.49 -12.18
N TYR A 83 -7.12 6.33 -12.46
CA TYR A 83 -7.51 5.07 -11.86
C TYR A 83 -6.27 4.19 -11.70
N PRO A 84 -6.09 3.46 -10.58
CA PRO A 84 -4.87 2.70 -10.35
C PRO A 84 -4.72 1.55 -11.33
N ALA A 85 -3.49 1.29 -11.75
CA ALA A 85 -3.12 0.09 -12.48
C ALA A 85 -2.95 -1.10 -11.54
N ILE A 86 -3.11 -2.32 -12.06
CA ILE A 86 -2.87 -3.55 -11.30
C ILE A 86 -1.43 -3.55 -10.77
N GLY A 87 -1.27 -3.85 -9.49
CA GLY A 87 0.02 -3.86 -8.81
C GLY A 87 0.41 -2.53 -8.17
N GLU A 88 -0.23 -1.41 -8.50
CA GLU A 88 0.03 -0.15 -7.82
C GLU A 88 -0.38 -0.19 -6.34
N VAL A 89 0.36 0.55 -5.52
CA VAL A 89 0.16 0.55 -4.06
C VAL A 89 -0.65 1.75 -3.64
N LEU A 90 -1.89 1.52 -3.26
CA LEU A 90 -2.77 2.52 -2.69
C LEU A 90 -2.39 2.78 -1.22
N ILE A 91 -2.46 4.04 -0.78
CA ILE A 91 -2.05 4.50 0.54
C ILE A 91 -3.16 5.33 1.17
N SER A 92 -3.43 5.11 2.46
CA SER A 92 -4.27 6.01 3.23
C SER A 92 -3.53 7.31 3.57
N ALA A 93 -4.07 8.44 3.11
CA ALA A 93 -3.52 9.78 3.34
C ALA A 93 -4.22 10.54 4.49
N SER A 94 -5.15 9.89 5.20
CA SER A 94 -5.82 10.44 6.39
C SER A 94 -6.19 9.35 7.39
N GLY A 95 -6.44 9.72 8.62
CA GLY A 95 -6.73 8.80 9.72
C GLY A 95 -5.51 7.93 10.05
N THR A 96 -5.56 6.62 9.82
CA THR A 96 -4.39 5.73 9.93
C THR A 96 -3.51 5.90 8.70
N ILE A 97 -2.61 6.89 8.72
CA ILE A 97 -1.73 7.22 7.61
C ILE A 97 -0.78 6.06 7.29
N GLY A 98 -0.53 5.84 5.99
CA GLY A 98 0.42 4.83 5.50
C GLY A 98 -0.13 3.40 5.45
N ARG A 99 -1.42 3.17 5.77
CA ARG A 99 -2.03 1.86 5.47
C ARG A 99 -1.97 1.66 3.97
N SER A 100 -1.39 0.53 3.55
CA SER A 100 -1.12 0.24 2.15
C SER A 100 -1.91 -0.98 1.68
N VAL A 101 -2.39 -0.94 0.45
CA VAL A 101 -3.06 -2.05 -0.22
C VAL A 101 -2.54 -2.10 -1.65
N ILE A 102 -2.11 -3.28 -2.11
CA ILE A 102 -1.77 -3.48 -3.51
C ILE A 102 -3.07 -3.66 -4.28
N PHE A 103 -3.28 -2.88 -5.34
CA PHE A 103 -4.47 -2.99 -6.17
C PHE A 103 -4.39 -4.27 -7.02
N ASP A 104 -5.36 -5.16 -6.84
CA ASP A 104 -5.41 -6.48 -7.48
C ASP A 104 -6.10 -6.48 -8.85
N GLY A 105 -6.65 -5.33 -9.28
CA GLY A 105 -7.39 -5.19 -10.54
C GLY A 105 -8.89 -5.46 -10.42
N SER A 106 -9.40 -5.80 -9.25
CA SER A 106 -10.85 -5.97 -9.02
C SER A 106 -11.60 -4.65 -9.26
N ASP A 107 -12.84 -4.76 -9.74
CA ASP A 107 -13.68 -3.57 -9.92
C ASP A 107 -14.03 -2.96 -8.56
N ALA A 108 -13.40 -1.85 -8.24
CA ALA A 108 -13.57 -1.09 -7.00
C ALA A 108 -13.25 0.38 -7.25
N TYR A 109 -13.77 1.28 -6.43
CA TYR A 109 -13.45 2.70 -6.52
C TYR A 109 -13.00 3.26 -5.17
N PHE A 110 -12.18 4.31 -5.18
CA PHE A 110 -11.46 4.75 -3.98
C PHE A 110 -11.72 6.22 -3.70
N GLN A 111 -11.90 6.56 -2.42
CA GLN A 111 -12.17 7.91 -1.97
C GLN A 111 -11.01 8.87 -2.28
N ASP A 112 -11.29 9.92 -3.04
CA ASP A 112 -10.33 10.97 -3.40
C ASP A 112 -9.69 11.63 -2.17
N SER A 113 -8.48 12.14 -2.34
CA SER A 113 -7.72 12.87 -1.30
C SER A 113 -7.42 12.10 -0.01
N ASN A 114 -8.09 10.99 0.24
CA ASN A 114 -7.88 10.14 1.42
C ASN A 114 -7.21 8.82 1.07
N ILE A 115 -7.39 8.34 -0.17
CA ILE A 115 -6.72 7.17 -0.72
C ILE A 115 -6.01 7.63 -1.99
N VAL A 116 -4.69 7.53 -1.99
CA VAL A 116 -3.82 8.02 -3.06
C VAL A 116 -2.78 6.95 -3.42
N TRP A 117 -2.09 7.12 -4.54
CA TRP A 117 -0.95 6.28 -4.90
C TRP A 117 0.13 7.09 -5.62
N ILE A 118 1.33 6.52 -5.71
CA ILE A 118 2.39 7.01 -6.58
C ILE A 118 2.32 6.23 -7.89
N GLU A 119 2.10 6.92 -8.99
CA GLU A 119 2.16 6.33 -10.32
C GLU A 119 3.60 5.94 -10.65
N ASN A 120 3.90 4.66 -10.53
CA ASN A 120 5.26 4.11 -10.63
C ASN A 120 5.38 3.15 -11.80
N ASN A 121 6.36 3.36 -12.66
CA ASN A 121 6.64 2.53 -13.83
C ASN A 121 7.58 1.33 -13.55
N GLU A 122 7.91 1.11 -12.28
CA GLU A 122 8.79 0.04 -11.79
C GLU A 122 10.22 -0.01 -12.39
N SER A 123 10.63 1.05 -13.09
CA SER A 123 11.97 1.10 -13.67
C SER A 123 13.11 1.26 -12.65
N GLN A 124 12.80 1.79 -11.48
CA GLN A 124 13.74 2.02 -10.38
C GLN A 124 13.33 1.31 -9.09
N VAL A 125 12.04 1.20 -8.86
CA VAL A 125 11.45 0.68 -7.61
C VAL A 125 10.29 -0.22 -7.93
N LEU A 126 10.29 -1.44 -7.41
CA LEU A 126 9.17 -2.37 -7.55
C LEU A 126 7.99 -1.95 -6.66
N ASN A 127 6.77 -2.04 -7.15
CA ASN A 127 5.57 -1.73 -6.39
C ASN A 127 5.45 -2.61 -5.13
N LYS A 128 5.76 -3.89 -5.22
CA LYS A 128 5.79 -4.77 -4.04
C LYS A 128 6.84 -4.37 -3.01
N TYR A 129 7.99 -3.85 -3.44
CA TYR A 129 8.99 -3.31 -2.54
C TYR A 129 8.48 -2.05 -1.84
N LEU A 130 7.83 -1.11 -2.59
CA LEU A 130 7.16 0.05 -2.02
C LEU A 130 6.12 -0.34 -0.96
N PHE A 131 5.33 -1.38 -1.21
CA PHE A 131 4.34 -1.87 -0.24
C PHE A 131 4.96 -2.20 1.13
N TYR A 132 6.12 -2.83 1.15
CA TYR A 132 6.84 -3.14 2.40
C TYR A 132 7.51 -1.91 3.00
N VAL A 133 8.12 -1.06 2.17
CA VAL A 133 8.75 0.20 2.62
C VAL A 133 7.71 1.12 3.25
N TYR A 134 6.52 1.24 2.70
CA TYR A 134 5.45 2.09 3.25
C TYR A 134 5.03 1.70 4.66
N GLN A 135 5.16 0.44 5.05
CA GLN A 135 4.84 -0.03 6.39
C GLN A 135 5.83 0.44 7.48
N ILE A 136 7.02 0.89 7.07
CA ILE A 136 8.06 1.40 7.98
C ILE A 136 8.45 2.85 7.69
N ALA A 137 7.87 3.46 6.65
CA ALA A 137 8.20 4.81 6.22
C ALA A 137 7.88 5.83 7.33
N LYS A 138 8.77 6.80 7.48
CA LYS A 138 8.54 7.96 8.33
C LYS A 138 7.77 9.01 7.53
N TRP A 139 6.46 8.98 7.67
CA TRP A 139 5.58 9.91 6.99
C TRP A 139 5.69 11.32 7.59
N GLU A 140 5.90 12.32 6.75
CA GLU A 140 5.87 13.74 7.15
C GLU A 140 4.41 14.20 7.29
N ILE A 141 3.83 13.99 8.47
CA ILE A 141 2.43 14.34 8.76
C ILE A 141 2.34 15.82 9.10
N ALA A 142 1.37 16.53 8.52
CA ALA A 142 1.12 17.91 8.86
C ALA A 142 0.62 18.04 10.31
N GLU A 143 1.24 18.91 11.08
CA GLU A 143 0.84 19.23 12.45
C GLU A 143 -0.36 20.20 12.49
N GLY A 144 -1.18 20.12 13.53
CA GLY A 144 -2.19 21.14 13.88
C GLY A 144 -3.64 20.86 13.49
N GLY A 145 -3.97 19.66 12.96
CA GLY A 145 -5.36 19.28 12.67
C GLY A 145 -5.93 18.24 13.65
N THR A 146 -7.26 18.28 13.85
CA THR A 146 -7.97 17.25 14.64
C THR A 146 -7.83 15.85 14.03
N ILE A 147 -7.66 15.76 12.71
CA ILE A 147 -7.40 14.51 11.98
C ILE A 147 -6.05 14.64 11.30
N GLN A 148 -5.15 13.70 11.57
CA GLN A 148 -3.86 13.62 10.89
C GLN A 148 -4.07 13.45 9.38
N ARG A 149 -3.30 14.20 8.59
CA ARG A 149 -3.39 14.20 7.14
C ARG A 149 -2.02 14.27 6.50
N LEU A 150 -1.83 13.43 5.47
CA LEU A 150 -0.67 13.43 4.61
C LEU A 150 -1.06 14.16 3.31
N TYR A 151 -0.58 15.39 3.16
CA TYR A 151 -0.80 16.16 1.93
C TYR A 151 0.14 15.69 0.81
N ASN A 152 -0.24 15.94 -0.44
CA ASN A 152 0.54 15.51 -1.60
C ASN A 152 2.01 15.95 -1.54
N ASP A 153 2.28 17.19 -1.11
CA ASP A 153 3.65 17.70 -0.99
C ASP A 153 4.46 16.98 0.09
N ASN A 154 3.82 16.61 1.18
CA ASN A 154 4.44 15.82 2.24
C ASN A 154 4.69 14.38 1.78
N LEU A 155 3.70 13.79 1.08
CA LEU A 155 3.86 12.47 0.47
C LEU A 155 5.02 12.44 -0.52
N LYS A 156 5.12 13.44 -1.42
CA LYS A 156 6.22 13.57 -2.39
C LYS A 156 7.59 13.68 -1.72
N LYS A 157 7.69 14.32 -0.55
CA LYS A 157 8.95 14.49 0.21
C LYS A 157 9.34 13.27 1.03
N THR A 158 8.43 12.33 1.25
CA THR A 158 8.74 11.10 1.99
C THR A 158 9.85 10.34 1.29
N ARG A 159 10.89 9.97 2.05
CA ARG A 159 12.07 9.30 1.51
C ARG A 159 11.96 7.80 1.67
N ILE A 160 12.40 7.11 0.64
CA ILE A 160 12.47 5.65 0.58
C ILE A 160 13.90 5.20 0.27
N PRO A 161 14.36 4.06 0.79
CA PRO A 161 15.69 3.53 0.51
C PRO A 161 15.72 2.82 -0.83
N ILE A 162 16.67 3.17 -1.69
CA ILE A 162 16.97 2.48 -2.95
C ILE A 162 18.34 1.79 -2.81
N PRO A 163 18.37 0.45 -2.75
CA PRO A 163 19.64 -0.27 -2.63
C PRO A 163 20.46 -0.17 -3.91
N TYR A 164 21.78 -0.21 -3.79
CA TYR A 164 22.74 -0.21 -4.90
C TYR A 164 22.49 0.88 -5.96
N PRO A 165 22.50 2.18 -5.62
CA PRO A 165 22.10 3.27 -6.50
C PRO A 165 22.91 3.35 -7.80
N ASN A 166 24.16 2.90 -7.78
CA ASN A 166 25.05 2.93 -8.94
C ASN A 166 24.89 1.69 -9.86
N ASN A 167 23.99 0.78 -9.55
CA ASN A 167 23.73 -0.43 -10.34
C ASN A 167 22.22 -0.75 -10.36
N PRO A 168 21.45 -0.19 -11.31
CA PRO A 168 20.00 -0.36 -11.38
C PRO A 168 19.54 -1.83 -11.42
N LYS A 169 20.27 -2.66 -12.16
CA LYS A 169 19.95 -4.11 -12.25
C LYS A 169 20.09 -4.77 -10.89
N LYS A 170 21.22 -4.56 -10.21
CA LYS A 170 21.44 -5.11 -8.86
C LYS A 170 20.47 -4.54 -7.85
N SER A 171 20.05 -3.29 -8.01
CA SER A 171 19.03 -2.66 -7.19
C SER A 171 17.70 -3.42 -7.26
N LEU A 172 17.20 -3.67 -8.47
CA LEU A 172 15.95 -4.41 -8.67
C LEU A 172 16.07 -5.87 -8.20
N GLU A 173 17.17 -6.56 -8.47
CA GLU A 173 17.43 -7.91 -7.96
C GLU A 173 17.39 -7.98 -6.42
N GLU A 174 17.95 -6.98 -5.74
CA GLU A 174 17.90 -6.93 -4.28
C GLU A 174 16.50 -6.62 -3.75
N GLN A 175 15.76 -5.73 -4.41
CA GLN A 175 14.37 -5.46 -4.09
C GLN A 175 13.51 -6.73 -4.24
N GLU A 176 13.68 -7.48 -5.34
CA GLU A 176 13.01 -8.77 -5.56
C GLU A 176 13.36 -9.79 -4.48
N ARG A 177 14.64 -9.88 -4.09
CA ARG A 177 15.09 -10.75 -3.01
C ARG A 177 14.39 -10.42 -1.68
N ILE A 178 14.34 -9.15 -1.32
CA ILE A 178 13.66 -8.66 -0.11
C ILE A 178 12.18 -9.00 -0.18
N VAL A 179 11.50 -8.68 -1.28
CA VAL A 179 10.08 -8.96 -1.51
C VAL A 179 9.81 -10.46 -1.35
N SER A 180 10.61 -11.32 -2.01
CA SER A 180 10.44 -12.79 -1.94
C SER A 180 10.53 -13.33 -0.51
N ILE A 181 11.39 -12.76 0.32
CA ILE A 181 11.52 -13.16 1.73
C ILE A 181 10.29 -12.69 2.52
N LEU A 182 9.89 -11.42 2.35
CA LEU A 182 8.78 -10.84 3.10
C LEU A 182 7.43 -11.44 2.69
N ASP A 183 7.20 -11.74 1.41
CA ASP A 183 6.01 -12.45 0.92
C ASP A 183 5.86 -13.82 1.61
N LYS A 184 6.95 -14.57 1.79
CA LYS A 184 6.92 -15.86 2.50
C LYS A 184 6.52 -15.70 3.96
N PHE A 185 7.06 -14.69 4.64
CA PHE A 185 6.68 -14.39 6.02
C PHE A 185 5.23 -13.94 6.13
N ASP A 186 4.76 -13.08 5.22
CA ASP A 186 3.39 -12.61 5.20
C ASP A 186 2.42 -13.78 5.00
N THR A 187 2.67 -14.66 4.03
CA THR A 187 1.89 -15.87 3.81
C THR A 187 1.83 -16.75 5.08
N LEU A 188 2.96 -16.97 5.74
CA LEU A 188 3.02 -17.80 6.96
C LEU A 188 2.27 -17.20 8.15
N THR A 189 2.14 -15.85 8.21
CA THR A 189 1.53 -15.16 9.35
C THR A 189 0.07 -14.76 9.13
N THR A 190 -0.35 -14.56 7.88
CA THR A 190 -1.67 -14.02 7.52
C THR A 190 -2.53 -15.00 6.74
N SER A 191 -1.95 -15.94 5.99
CA SER A 191 -2.73 -16.87 5.18
C SER A 191 -3.60 -17.79 6.04
N ILE A 192 -4.91 -17.73 5.79
CA ILE A 192 -5.91 -18.61 6.42
C ILE A 192 -5.82 -20.04 5.85
N THR A 193 -5.31 -20.19 4.62
CA THR A 193 -5.30 -21.46 3.90
C THR A 193 -4.00 -22.24 4.03
N GLU A 194 -2.87 -21.59 4.21
CA GLU A 194 -1.53 -22.20 4.14
C GLU A 194 -0.63 -21.88 5.32
N GLY A 195 -1.01 -20.90 6.15
CA GLY A 195 -0.15 -20.40 7.22
C GLY A 195 -0.50 -20.95 8.60
N LEU A 196 0.17 -20.39 9.61
CA LEU A 196 -0.05 -20.70 11.01
C LEU A 196 -1.51 -20.56 11.49
N PRO A 197 -2.34 -19.62 11.01
CA PRO A 197 -3.76 -19.59 11.33
C PRO A 197 -4.49 -20.89 11.00
N LYS A 198 -4.19 -21.50 9.85
CA LYS A 198 -4.76 -22.79 9.47
C LYS A 198 -4.29 -23.93 10.37
N GLU A 199 -3.02 -23.99 10.72
CA GLU A 199 -2.50 -25.00 11.65
C GLU A 199 -3.17 -24.90 13.03
N ILE A 200 -3.38 -23.67 13.52
CA ILE A 200 -4.07 -23.43 14.81
C ILE A 200 -5.52 -23.91 14.74
N GLU A 201 -6.21 -23.68 13.63
CA GLU A 201 -7.58 -24.16 13.42
C GLU A 201 -7.65 -25.68 13.38
N LEU A 202 -6.72 -26.33 12.67
CA LEU A 202 -6.65 -27.80 12.59
C LEU A 202 -6.34 -28.46 13.92
N ARG A 203 -5.54 -27.83 14.79
CA ARG A 203 -5.20 -28.34 16.13
C ARG A 203 -6.32 -28.15 17.17
N LYS A 204 -7.35 -27.35 16.87
CA LYS A 204 -8.53 -27.15 17.73
C LYS A 204 -9.63 -28.17 17.48
N LYS A 205 -9.57 -28.96 16.43
CA LYS A 205 -10.45 -30.09 16.10
C LYS A 205 -9.89 -31.38 16.65
#